data_32da731da72893e054f92f14630e50a5
#
_entry.id   32da731da72893e054f92f14630e50a5
#
_cell.length_a   1.000
_cell.length_b   1.000
_cell.length_c   1.000
_cell.angle_alpha   90.00
_cell.angle_beta   90.00
_cell.angle_gamma   90.00
#
_symmetry.space_group_name_H-M   'P 1'
#
loop_
_entity.id
_entity.type
_entity.pdbx_description
1 polymer ?
#
loop_
_entity_poly.entity_id
_entity_poly.type
_entity_poly.pdbx_seq_one_letter_code
_entity_poly.pdbx_strand_id
1 'polypeptide(L)'
;MNQENRRKYLIEELLEERGKNSADMMPDEKEQQRGLLRALMNVRQPRPVSKGFLKIQDQYLRERAEEKGITDYRDLTPVEKDIYLWRGDITTLKCDCIVNAANSGMLGCFCPNHGCIDNAIHTCLLYTSDA
;
A
#
# COMPACT_ATOMS: atom_id res chain seq x y z
N MET A 1 -7.47 -4.43 17.60
CA MET A 1 -8.00 -4.78 16.26
C MET A 1 -6.94 -5.60 15.53
N ASN A 2 -7.29 -6.78 15.07
CA ASN A 2 -6.39 -7.63 14.31
C ASN A 2 -6.33 -7.21 12.82
N GLN A 3 -5.45 -7.83 12.05
CA GLN A 3 -5.22 -7.48 10.65
C GLN A 3 -6.44 -7.77 9.75
N GLU A 4 -7.17 -8.82 10.03
CA GLU A 4 -8.41 -9.13 9.31
C GLU A 4 -9.47 -8.05 9.52
N ASN A 5 -9.67 -7.62 10.76
CA ASN A 5 -10.62 -6.58 11.08
C ASN A 5 -10.22 -5.22 10.51
N ARG A 6 -8.92 -4.89 10.49
CA ARG A 6 -8.41 -3.68 9.83
C ARG A 6 -8.73 -3.71 8.33
N ARG A 7 -8.46 -4.84 7.68
CA ARG A 7 -8.73 -5.00 6.25
C ARG A 7 -10.22 -4.81 5.93
N LYS A 8 -11.09 -5.47 6.67
CA LYS A 8 -12.54 -5.34 6.48
C LYS A 8 -13.02 -3.91 6.72
N TYR A 9 -12.57 -3.29 7.80
CA TYR A 9 -12.90 -1.89 8.11
C TYR A 9 -12.52 -0.95 6.96
N LEU A 10 -11.29 -1.07 6.44
CA LEU A 10 -10.83 -0.22 5.33
C LEU A 10 -11.65 -0.43 4.06
N ILE A 11 -12.01 -1.67 3.74
CA ILE A 11 -12.87 -1.97 2.59
C ILE A 11 -14.25 -1.36 2.77
N GLU A 12 -14.87 -1.53 3.94
CA GLU A 12 -16.18 -0.99 4.28
C GLU A 12 -16.23 0.52 4.12
N GLU A 13 -15.28 1.24 4.74
CA GLU A 13 -15.19 2.70 4.65
C GLU A 13 -15.02 3.18 3.19
N LEU A 14 -14.16 2.53 2.42
CA LEU A 14 -13.91 2.90 1.02
C LEU A 14 -15.10 2.60 0.10
N LEU A 15 -15.84 1.52 0.34
CA LEU A 15 -17.06 1.20 -0.39
C LEU A 15 -18.18 2.18 -0.05
N GLU A 16 -18.38 2.49 1.23
CA GLU A 16 -19.40 3.45 1.67
C GLU A 16 -19.13 4.85 1.12
N GLU A 17 -17.85 5.27 1.09
CA GLU A 17 -17.44 6.52 0.47
C GLU A 17 -17.86 6.62 -1.01
N ARG A 18 -17.94 5.49 -1.69
CA ARG A 18 -18.38 5.39 -3.09
C ARG A 18 -19.90 5.14 -3.22
N GLY A 19 -20.65 5.17 -2.14
CA GLY A 19 -22.09 4.88 -2.14
C GLY A 19 -22.43 3.43 -2.42
N LYS A 20 -21.51 2.49 -2.13
CA LYS A 20 -21.73 1.05 -2.31
C LYS A 20 -22.05 0.36 -0.99
N ASN A 21 -22.87 -0.68 -1.06
CA ASN A 21 -23.17 -1.51 0.10
C ASN A 21 -22.03 -2.51 0.34
N SER A 22 -21.32 -2.33 1.44
CA SER A 22 -20.20 -3.20 1.80
C SER A 22 -20.61 -4.65 2.05
N ALA A 23 -21.80 -4.88 2.59
CA ALA A 23 -22.30 -6.23 2.87
C ALA A 23 -22.48 -7.06 1.59
N ASP A 24 -22.86 -6.42 0.48
CA ASP A 24 -23.07 -7.11 -0.79
C ASP A 24 -21.77 -7.32 -1.59
N MET A 25 -20.74 -6.53 -1.31
CA MET A 25 -19.51 -6.49 -2.11
C MET A 25 -18.29 -7.09 -1.41
N MET A 26 -18.39 -7.40 -0.11
CA MET A 26 -17.28 -7.96 0.66
C MET A 26 -17.02 -9.43 0.25
N PRO A 27 -15.86 -9.76 -0.33
CA PRO A 27 -15.51 -11.14 -0.61
C PRO A 27 -15.27 -11.94 0.68
N ASP A 28 -15.50 -13.24 0.62
CA ASP A 28 -15.26 -14.14 1.76
C ASP A 28 -13.77 -14.50 1.90
N GLU A 29 -13.05 -14.59 0.78
CA GLU A 29 -11.66 -15.02 0.77
C GLU A 29 -10.68 -13.87 1.03
N LYS A 30 -9.67 -14.14 1.86
CA LYS A 30 -8.63 -13.20 2.25
C LYS A 30 -7.92 -12.54 1.07
N GLU A 31 -7.52 -13.32 0.06
CA GLU A 31 -6.80 -12.79 -1.10
C GLU A 31 -7.70 -11.93 -2.00
N GLN A 32 -8.97 -12.29 -2.12
CA GLN A 32 -9.95 -11.46 -2.82
C GLN A 32 -10.20 -10.14 -2.08
N GLN A 33 -10.26 -10.16 -0.76
CA GLN A 33 -10.34 -8.95 0.06
C GLN A 33 -9.12 -8.05 -0.12
N ARG A 34 -7.93 -8.62 -0.14
CA ARG A 34 -6.68 -7.88 -0.38
C ARG A 34 -6.68 -7.21 -1.76
N GLY A 35 -7.11 -7.94 -2.79
CA GLY A 35 -7.24 -7.40 -4.15
C GLY A 35 -8.25 -6.27 -4.24
N LEU A 36 -9.42 -6.43 -3.60
CA LEU A 36 -10.45 -5.39 -3.55
C LEU A 36 -9.96 -4.15 -2.82
N LEU A 37 -9.33 -4.30 -1.65
CA LEU A 37 -8.78 -3.17 -0.89
C LEU A 37 -7.76 -2.38 -1.72
N ARG A 38 -6.83 -3.08 -2.36
CA ARG A 38 -5.85 -2.41 -3.24
C ARG A 38 -6.51 -1.67 -4.39
N ALA A 39 -7.49 -2.28 -5.05
CA ALA A 39 -8.23 -1.64 -6.13
C ALA A 39 -8.95 -0.38 -5.67
N LEU A 40 -9.61 -0.42 -4.51
CA LEU A 40 -10.29 0.72 -3.92
C LEU A 40 -9.34 1.86 -3.57
N MET A 41 -8.17 1.53 -3.01
CA MET A 41 -7.12 2.52 -2.71
C MET A 41 -6.57 3.16 -3.98
N ASN A 42 -6.40 2.39 -5.07
CA ASN A 42 -5.87 2.89 -6.34
C ASN A 42 -6.82 3.87 -7.03
N VAL A 43 -8.12 3.62 -7.01
CA VAL A 43 -9.11 4.46 -7.71
C VAL A 43 -9.59 5.65 -6.89
N ARG A 44 -9.25 5.71 -5.61
CA ARG A 44 -9.66 6.80 -4.73
C ARG A 44 -8.98 8.10 -5.15
N GLN A 45 -9.77 9.12 -5.45
CA GLN A 45 -9.23 10.45 -5.73
C GLN A 45 -8.69 11.09 -4.45
N PRO A 46 -7.67 11.94 -4.53
CA PRO A 46 -7.13 12.66 -3.37
C PRO A 46 -8.22 13.50 -2.70
N ARG A 47 -8.52 13.19 -1.45
CA ARG A 47 -9.45 13.93 -0.59
C ARG A 47 -9.20 13.61 0.88
N PRO A 48 -9.60 14.49 1.80
CA PRO A 48 -9.41 14.27 3.23
C PRO A 48 -10.08 12.98 3.72
N VAL A 49 -9.48 12.33 4.70
CA VAL A 49 -10.04 11.20 5.44
C VAL A 49 -9.93 11.46 6.94
N SER A 50 -10.66 10.69 7.74
CA SER A 50 -10.58 10.79 9.20
C SER A 50 -9.21 10.34 9.72
N LYS A 51 -8.81 10.89 10.86
CA LYS A 51 -7.59 10.44 11.56
C LYS A 51 -7.66 8.97 11.97
N GLY A 52 -8.87 8.50 12.31
CA GLY A 52 -9.12 7.09 12.65
C GLY A 52 -8.85 6.17 11.46
N PHE A 53 -9.32 6.55 10.27
CA PHE A 53 -9.05 5.81 9.04
C PHE A 53 -7.54 5.75 8.75
N LEU A 54 -6.84 6.87 8.81
CA LEU A 54 -5.39 6.92 8.57
C LEU A 54 -4.62 6.03 9.54
N LYS A 55 -4.97 6.06 10.82
CA LYS A 55 -4.32 5.22 11.83
C LYS A 55 -4.46 3.72 11.51
N ILE A 56 -5.65 3.29 11.14
CA ILE A 56 -5.92 1.88 10.81
C ILE A 56 -5.21 1.50 9.50
N GLN A 57 -5.25 2.37 8.48
CA GLN A 57 -4.54 2.18 7.23
C GLN A 57 -3.03 2.01 7.45
N ASP A 58 -2.42 2.89 8.24
CA ASP A 58 -0.99 2.84 8.54
C ASP A 58 -0.61 1.54 9.25
N GLN A 59 -1.39 1.13 10.24
CA GLN A 59 -1.16 -0.13 10.93
C GLN A 59 -1.30 -1.34 10.01
N TYR A 60 -2.31 -1.32 9.14
CA TYR A 60 -2.53 -2.38 8.16
C TYR A 60 -1.36 -2.50 7.19
N LEU A 61 -0.92 -1.39 6.61
CA LEU A 61 0.16 -1.39 5.62
C LEU A 61 1.52 -1.77 6.21
N ARG A 62 1.83 -1.31 7.42
CA ARG A 62 3.06 -1.71 8.14
C ARG A 62 3.10 -3.21 8.38
N GLU A 63 2.03 -3.77 8.91
CA GLU A 63 1.95 -5.22 9.17
C GLU A 63 2.02 -6.02 7.87
N ARG A 64 1.42 -5.52 6.78
CA ARG A 64 1.57 -6.14 5.45
C ARG A 64 3.02 -6.14 4.96
N ALA A 65 3.76 -5.05 5.16
CA ALA A 65 5.18 -5.00 4.82
C ALA A 65 6.00 -6.00 5.65
N GLU A 66 5.74 -6.08 6.94
CA GLU A 66 6.37 -7.04 7.85
C GLU A 66 6.08 -8.50 7.45
N GLU A 67 4.84 -8.82 7.09
CA GLU A 67 4.44 -10.15 6.60
C GLU A 67 5.19 -10.55 5.32
N LYS A 68 5.48 -9.62 4.43
CA LYS A 68 6.27 -9.84 3.22
C LYS A 68 7.76 -10.04 3.51
N GLY A 69 8.24 -9.55 4.65
CA GLY A 69 9.64 -9.51 5.04
C GLY A 69 10.35 -8.25 4.56
N ILE A 70 10.91 -7.51 5.51
CA ILE A 70 11.65 -6.27 5.23
C ILE A 70 13.14 -6.57 5.11
N THR A 71 13.76 -6.10 4.04
CA THR A 71 15.21 -6.18 3.84
C THR A 71 15.85 -4.84 4.15
N ASP A 72 16.85 -4.84 5.03
CA ASP A 72 17.70 -3.67 5.29
C ASP A 72 18.90 -3.70 4.33
N TYR A 73 19.11 -2.65 3.55
CA TYR A 73 20.22 -2.60 2.59
C TYR A 73 21.60 -2.75 3.27
N ARG A 74 21.70 -2.37 4.55
CA ARG A 74 22.94 -2.48 5.32
C ARG A 74 23.35 -3.92 5.63
N ASP A 75 22.42 -4.87 5.53
CA ASP A 75 22.67 -6.30 5.68
C ASP A 75 23.15 -6.97 4.38
N LEU A 76 23.15 -6.21 3.27
CA LEU A 76 23.65 -6.67 1.97
C LEU A 76 25.15 -6.46 1.84
N THR A 77 25.80 -7.30 1.02
CA THR A 77 27.21 -7.11 0.67
C THR A 77 27.33 -6.09 -0.45
N PRO A 78 28.05 -4.97 -0.28
CA PRO A 78 28.25 -4.01 -1.35
C PRO A 78 29.05 -4.61 -2.51
N VAL A 79 28.68 -4.27 -3.75
CA VAL A 79 29.45 -4.67 -4.95
C VAL A 79 30.64 -3.74 -5.19
N GLU A 80 30.51 -2.48 -4.77
CA GLU A 80 31.54 -1.46 -4.69
C GLU A 80 31.27 -0.61 -3.45
N LYS A 81 32.17 0.32 -3.11
CA LYS A 81 31.98 1.22 -1.97
C LYS A 81 30.64 1.96 -2.11
N ASP A 82 29.77 1.80 -1.11
CA ASP A 82 28.45 2.43 -1.02
C ASP A 82 27.46 2.06 -2.14
N ILE A 83 27.76 0.99 -2.91
CA ILE A 83 26.89 0.50 -3.98
C ILE A 83 26.48 -0.94 -3.69
N TYR A 84 25.17 -1.16 -3.69
CA TYR A 84 24.53 -2.45 -3.43
C TYR A 84 23.71 -2.91 -4.64
N LEU A 85 23.74 -4.20 -4.93
CA LEU A 85 22.85 -4.83 -5.91
C LEU A 85 21.86 -5.73 -5.18
N TRP A 86 20.59 -5.49 -5.38
CA TRP A 86 19.53 -6.26 -4.76
C TRP A 86 18.36 -6.43 -5.72
N ARG A 87 17.74 -7.61 -5.70
CA ARG A 87 16.53 -7.91 -6.46
C ARG A 87 15.42 -8.27 -5.51
N GLY A 88 14.31 -7.54 -5.55
CA GLY A 88 13.16 -7.78 -4.69
C GLY A 88 12.09 -6.73 -4.88
N ASP A 89 11.10 -6.73 -4.01
CA ASP A 89 10.04 -5.73 -3.97
C ASP A 89 10.56 -4.46 -3.29
N ILE A 90 10.70 -3.37 -4.03
CA ILE A 90 11.23 -2.11 -3.52
C ILE A 90 10.42 -1.55 -2.34
N THR A 91 9.14 -1.90 -2.22
CA THR A 91 8.28 -1.46 -1.11
C THR A 91 8.60 -2.16 0.20
N THR A 92 9.46 -3.18 0.19
CA THR A 92 9.93 -3.92 1.36
C THR A 92 11.40 -3.65 1.68
N LEU A 93 12.07 -2.77 0.94
CA LEU A 93 13.45 -2.39 1.20
C LEU A 93 13.50 -1.25 2.23
N LYS A 94 14.20 -1.46 3.33
CA LYS A 94 14.44 -0.42 4.34
C LYS A 94 15.57 0.49 3.87
N CYS A 95 15.22 1.70 3.45
CA CYS A 95 16.14 2.74 2.98
C CYS A 95 15.49 4.12 3.20
N ASP A 96 16.26 5.19 3.07
CA ASP A 96 15.78 6.53 3.37
C ASP A 96 14.93 7.14 2.25
N CYS A 97 15.20 6.80 1.00
CA CYS A 97 14.38 7.24 -0.14
C CYS A 97 14.47 6.26 -1.32
N ILE A 98 13.49 6.33 -2.18
CA ILE A 98 13.41 5.53 -3.41
C ILE A 98 13.03 6.42 -4.60
N VAL A 99 13.38 5.97 -5.80
CA VAL A 99 12.95 6.62 -7.05
C VAL A 99 11.64 6.02 -7.51
N ASN A 100 10.64 6.86 -7.78
CA ASN A 100 9.36 6.45 -8.33
C ASN A 100 9.26 6.89 -9.80
N ALA A 101 9.05 5.92 -10.69
CA ALA A 101 8.72 6.19 -12.08
C ALA A 101 7.22 6.56 -12.20
N ALA A 102 6.88 7.77 -11.75
CA ALA A 102 5.52 8.29 -11.72
C ALA A 102 5.08 8.82 -13.09
N ASN A 103 3.75 8.90 -13.28
CA ASN A 103 3.18 9.66 -14.40
C ASN A 103 3.29 11.17 -14.13
N SER A 104 3.02 11.99 -15.16
CA SER A 104 3.15 13.45 -15.09
C SER A 104 2.18 14.12 -14.09
N GLY A 105 1.10 13.46 -13.71
CA GLY A 105 0.16 13.97 -12.69
C GLY A 105 0.72 13.91 -11.28
N MET A 106 1.69 13.04 -11.00
CA MET A 106 2.39 12.88 -9.72
C MET A 106 1.48 12.60 -8.52
N LEU A 107 0.28 12.08 -8.76
CA LEU A 107 -0.72 11.74 -7.73
C LEU A 107 -0.91 10.23 -7.56
N GLY A 108 -0.12 9.43 -8.26
CA GLY A 108 -0.21 7.99 -8.24
C GLY A 108 -0.83 7.40 -9.51
N CYS A 109 -0.95 6.09 -9.54
CA CYS A 109 -1.59 5.33 -10.60
C CYS A 109 -3.00 4.94 -10.18
N PHE A 110 -4.01 5.46 -10.88
CA PHE A 110 -5.43 5.22 -10.58
C PHE A 110 -6.01 4.00 -11.32
N CYS A 111 -5.18 3.21 -11.97
CA CYS A 111 -5.60 1.96 -12.61
C CYS A 111 -5.69 0.84 -11.55
N PRO A 112 -6.87 0.24 -11.31
CA PRO A 112 -7.03 -0.78 -10.27
C PRO A 112 -6.06 -1.95 -10.45
N ASN A 113 -5.32 -2.28 -9.39
CA ASN A 113 -4.39 -3.42 -9.36
C ASN A 113 -3.33 -3.42 -10.47
N HIS A 114 -2.99 -2.25 -11.02
CA HIS A 114 -1.98 -2.14 -12.07
C HIS A 114 -0.59 -2.58 -11.56
N GLY A 115 0.15 -3.33 -12.37
CA GLY A 115 1.45 -3.90 -12.02
C GLY A 115 2.65 -2.94 -12.16
N CYS A 116 2.44 -1.62 -12.25
CA CYS A 116 3.53 -0.66 -12.32
C CYS A 116 4.10 -0.31 -10.94
N ILE A 117 5.32 0.22 -10.92
CA ILE A 117 5.99 0.62 -9.68
C ILE A 117 5.25 1.78 -8.98
N ASP A 118 4.69 2.71 -9.73
CA ASP A 118 3.94 3.84 -9.20
C ASP A 118 2.72 3.39 -8.40
N ASN A 119 1.96 2.42 -8.91
CA ASN A 119 0.83 1.81 -8.19
C ASN A 119 1.29 1.13 -6.90
N ALA A 120 2.37 0.35 -6.95
CA ALA A 120 2.90 -0.34 -5.78
C ALA A 120 3.36 0.63 -4.69
N ILE A 121 4.08 1.68 -5.04
CA ILE A 121 4.59 2.69 -4.09
C ILE A 121 3.44 3.44 -3.44
N HIS A 122 2.50 3.97 -4.22
CA HIS A 122 1.35 4.71 -3.70
C HIS A 122 0.33 3.86 -2.93
N THR A 123 0.41 2.54 -3.01
CA THR A 123 -0.41 1.65 -2.19
C THR A 123 0.34 1.19 -0.94
N CYS A 124 1.50 0.56 -1.12
CA CYS A 124 2.19 -0.15 -0.05
C CYS A 124 2.94 0.76 0.91
N LEU A 125 3.34 1.96 0.47
CA LEU A 125 4.14 2.91 1.24
C LEU A 125 3.35 4.15 1.72
N LEU A 126 2.03 4.13 1.67
CA LEU A 126 1.20 5.24 2.17
C LEU A 126 1.49 5.59 3.64
N TYR A 127 1.84 4.61 4.47
CA TYR A 127 2.17 4.84 5.88
C TYR A 127 3.46 5.65 6.09
N THR A 128 4.25 5.85 5.04
CA THR A 128 5.48 6.66 5.07
C THR A 128 5.28 8.05 4.49
N SER A 129 4.10 8.31 3.90
CA SER A 129 3.79 9.56 3.21
C SER A 129 3.30 10.63 4.18
N ASP A 130 3.80 11.84 4.04
CA ASP A 130 3.31 13.03 4.75
C ASP A 130 2.12 13.70 4.04
N ALA A 131 1.69 13.16 2.94
CA ALA A 131 0.62 13.71 2.11
C ALA A 131 -0.77 13.48 2.70
#